data_05dae1efe056651042ee78065d5aac07
#
_entry.id   05dae1efe056651042ee78065d5aac07
#
_cell.length_a   1.000
_cell.length_b   1.000
_cell.length_c   1.000
_cell.angle_alpha   90.00
_cell.angle_beta   90.00
_cell.angle_gamma   90.00
#
_symmetry.space_group_name_H-M   'P 1'
#
loop_
_entity.id
_entity.type
_entity.pdbx_description
1 polymer ?
#
loop_
_entity_poly.entity_id
_entity_poly.type
_entity_poly.pdbx_seq_one_letter_code
_entity_poly.pdbx_strand_id
1 'polypeptide(L)'
;MKITFLKSGYLFYYCQLSFHLMLCIACSMLLPACNSTYTSKKKGYYKIDFPERGYTSFQKEGFPYSFEYPVYAQVVKDSTYFDQDLQNPYWINIDFPQFGARIFLSYKTIGGKSAYKVKQADGTYKDSLGTNVFDYMVNDAFKLTNKNETVASSIKDSLFHTKNGITGVFFRVGGNAATAKQFFMSDTTKNFFRGALYFDVTPNADSLKPVQDFLQKDIDHLINTFKWTDK
;
A
#
# COMPACT_ATOMS: atom_id res chain seq x y z
N MET A 1 -40.36 -18.25 85.08
CA MET A 1 -39.92 -19.25 84.07
C MET A 1 -40.29 -18.78 82.65
N LYS A 2 -39.62 -17.68 82.20
CA LYS A 2 -39.88 -17.08 80.83
C LYS A 2 -38.65 -16.55 80.10
N ILE A 3 -37.43 -16.82 80.58
CA ILE A 3 -36.17 -16.20 79.98
C ILE A 3 -35.37 -17.22 79.13
N THR A 4 -35.67 -18.51 79.22
CA THR A 4 -34.89 -19.57 78.56
C THR A 4 -35.25 -19.85 77.12
N PHE A 5 -36.46 -19.48 76.66
CA PHE A 5 -36.93 -19.73 75.28
C PHE A 5 -36.41 -18.72 74.23
N LEU A 6 -36.12 -17.49 74.67
CA LEU A 6 -35.65 -16.45 73.75
C LEU A 6 -34.22 -16.65 73.28
N LYS A 7 -33.35 -17.25 74.11
CA LYS A 7 -31.93 -17.52 73.70
C LYS A 7 -31.76 -18.62 72.63
N SER A 8 -32.68 -19.59 72.62
CA SER A 8 -32.60 -20.69 71.65
C SER A 8 -32.91 -20.25 70.20
N GLY A 9 -33.85 -19.30 70.02
CA GLY A 9 -34.27 -18.82 68.73
C GLY A 9 -33.15 -17.99 68.06
N TYR A 10 -32.44 -17.14 68.83
CA TYR A 10 -31.30 -16.36 68.29
C TYR A 10 -30.15 -17.24 67.94
N LEU A 11 -29.81 -18.27 68.65
CA LEU A 11 -28.76 -19.22 68.37
C LEU A 11 -29.03 -19.97 67.04
N PHE A 12 -30.28 -20.36 66.82
CA PHE A 12 -30.68 -21.04 65.58
C PHE A 12 -30.62 -20.09 64.37
N TYR A 13 -31.02 -18.82 64.57
CA TYR A 13 -30.96 -17.82 63.52
C TYR A 13 -29.50 -17.47 63.13
N TYR A 14 -28.60 -17.33 64.10
CA TYR A 14 -27.18 -17.10 63.80
C TYR A 14 -26.50 -18.31 63.16
N CYS A 15 -26.91 -19.52 63.52
CA CYS A 15 -26.40 -20.75 62.90
C CYS A 15 -26.84 -20.88 61.43
N GLN A 16 -28.09 -20.51 61.11
CA GLN A 16 -28.60 -20.47 59.76
C GLN A 16 -27.91 -19.36 58.92
N LEU A 17 -27.72 -18.20 59.48
CA LEU A 17 -27.06 -17.08 58.83
C LEU A 17 -25.60 -17.39 58.48
N SER A 18 -24.88 -18.00 59.44
CA SER A 18 -23.48 -18.42 59.21
C SER A 18 -23.37 -19.55 58.17
N PHE A 19 -24.35 -20.47 58.12
CA PHE A 19 -24.39 -21.51 57.11
C PHE A 19 -24.63 -20.94 55.70
N HIS A 20 -25.54 -19.96 55.56
CA HIS A 20 -25.80 -19.30 54.28
C HIS A 20 -24.60 -18.47 53.81
N LEU A 21 -23.92 -17.78 54.75
CA LEU A 21 -22.72 -17.02 54.46
C LEU A 21 -21.59 -17.93 53.96
N MET A 22 -21.41 -19.10 54.63
CA MET A 22 -20.41 -20.09 54.27
C MET A 22 -20.72 -20.72 52.90
N LEU A 23 -21.99 -20.95 52.59
CA LEU A 23 -22.44 -21.45 51.30
C LEU A 23 -22.18 -20.43 50.16
N CYS A 24 -22.44 -19.16 50.41
CA CYS A 24 -22.14 -18.08 49.44
C CYS A 24 -20.63 -17.96 49.17
N ILE A 25 -19.78 -18.06 50.20
CA ILE A 25 -18.32 -18.04 50.07
C ILE A 25 -17.84 -19.27 49.27
N ALA A 26 -18.38 -20.47 49.55
CA ALA A 26 -18.07 -21.68 48.84
C ALA A 26 -18.48 -21.59 47.35
N CYS A 27 -19.66 -21.03 47.02
CA CYS A 27 -20.12 -20.80 45.68
C CYS A 27 -19.26 -19.77 44.92
N SER A 28 -18.78 -18.73 45.61
CA SER A 28 -17.91 -17.73 44.97
C SER A 28 -16.51 -18.28 44.63
N MET A 29 -16.04 -19.30 45.36
CA MET A 29 -14.76 -19.99 45.05
C MET A 29 -14.87 -21.00 43.88
N LEU A 30 -16.12 -21.37 43.51
CA LEU A 30 -16.37 -22.30 42.40
C LEU A 30 -16.54 -21.59 41.03
N LEU A 31 -16.42 -20.26 40.99
CA LEU A 31 -16.36 -19.55 39.71
C LEU A 31 -14.99 -19.80 39.09
N PRO A 32 -14.84 -20.76 38.17
CA PRO A 32 -13.60 -20.89 37.42
C PRO A 32 -13.46 -19.61 36.60
N ALA A 33 -12.47 -18.80 36.94
CA ALA A 33 -11.98 -17.78 36.03
C ALA A 33 -11.48 -18.52 34.80
N CYS A 34 -12.37 -18.64 33.78
CA CYS A 34 -11.96 -19.06 32.46
C CYS A 34 -10.96 -18.01 31.92
N ASN A 35 -9.72 -18.10 32.32
CA ASN A 35 -8.61 -17.54 31.58
C ASN A 35 -8.45 -18.40 30.32
N SER A 36 -9.37 -18.19 29.35
CA SER A 36 -9.09 -18.63 27.99
C SER A 36 -7.87 -17.83 27.54
N THR A 37 -6.71 -18.47 27.53
CA THR A 37 -5.56 -17.97 26.80
C THR A 37 -6.04 -17.75 25.37
N TYR A 38 -6.30 -16.49 25.02
CA TYR A 38 -6.66 -16.11 23.64
C TYR A 38 -5.44 -16.41 22.77
N THR A 39 -5.41 -17.60 22.21
CA THR A 39 -4.45 -17.93 21.16
C THR A 39 -4.94 -17.20 19.90
N SER A 40 -4.26 -16.13 19.55
CA SER A 40 -4.47 -15.46 18.28
C SER A 40 -4.34 -16.49 17.16
N LYS A 41 -5.46 -16.91 16.60
CA LYS A 41 -5.44 -17.78 15.42
C LYS A 41 -4.77 -17.00 14.30
N LYS A 42 -3.77 -17.64 13.65
CA LYS A 42 -3.17 -17.05 12.45
C LYS A 42 -4.28 -16.82 11.43
N LYS A 43 -4.33 -15.61 10.86
CA LYS A 43 -5.26 -15.31 9.76
C LYS A 43 -4.98 -16.28 8.63
N GLY A 44 -5.98 -17.06 8.21
CA GLY A 44 -5.91 -17.85 6.99
C GLY A 44 -6.06 -16.92 5.78
N TYR A 45 -5.15 -17.04 4.83
CA TYR A 45 -5.27 -16.38 3.52
C TYR A 45 -5.56 -17.43 2.47
N TYR A 46 -6.28 -17.04 1.41
CA TYR A 46 -6.42 -17.90 0.25
C TYR A 46 -5.04 -18.16 -0.36
N LYS A 47 -4.80 -19.41 -0.79
CA LYS A 47 -3.60 -19.74 -1.55
C LYS A 47 -3.61 -18.95 -2.86
N ILE A 48 -2.54 -18.23 -3.13
CA ILE A 48 -2.34 -17.53 -4.40
C ILE A 48 -1.34 -18.37 -5.21
N ASP A 49 -1.76 -18.81 -6.39
CA ASP A 49 -0.88 -19.47 -7.32
C ASP A 49 -0.19 -18.42 -8.18
N PHE A 50 1.10 -18.22 -7.94
CA PHE A 50 1.92 -17.28 -8.69
C PHE A 50 2.44 -17.95 -9.98
N PRO A 51 2.42 -17.23 -11.12
CA PRO A 51 2.99 -17.73 -12.37
C PRO A 51 4.52 -17.87 -12.26
N GLU A 52 5.09 -18.71 -13.11
CA GLU A 52 6.53 -18.76 -13.29
C GLU A 52 7.03 -17.45 -13.91
N ARG A 53 8.21 -16.98 -13.44
CA ARG A 53 8.80 -15.76 -13.96
C ARG A 53 9.47 -16.00 -15.29
N GLY A 54 9.06 -15.24 -16.27
CA GLY A 54 9.71 -15.04 -17.54
C GLY A 54 9.55 -13.58 -17.91
N TYR A 55 10.48 -13.04 -18.69
CA TYR A 55 10.48 -11.63 -19.06
C TYR A 55 10.55 -11.47 -20.56
N THR A 56 9.96 -10.39 -21.06
CA THR A 56 10.01 -9.96 -22.45
C THR A 56 10.36 -8.48 -22.52
N SER A 57 10.95 -8.06 -23.62
CA SER A 57 11.40 -6.67 -23.77
C SER A 57 10.27 -5.77 -24.27
N PHE A 58 10.11 -4.62 -23.63
CA PHE A 58 9.44 -3.47 -24.20
C PHE A 58 10.48 -2.59 -24.89
N GLN A 59 10.47 -2.63 -26.21
CA GLN A 59 11.27 -1.76 -27.06
C GLN A 59 10.41 -1.36 -28.25
N LYS A 60 9.98 -0.11 -28.27
CA LYS A 60 9.08 0.42 -29.29
C LYS A 60 9.76 1.61 -29.95
N GLU A 61 9.72 1.64 -31.28
CA GLU A 61 10.25 2.75 -32.07
C GLU A 61 9.63 4.09 -31.65
N GLY A 62 10.45 5.11 -31.50
CA GLY A 62 10.06 6.43 -31.05
C GLY A 62 9.92 6.59 -29.54
N PHE A 63 9.99 5.50 -28.74
CA PHE A 63 9.97 5.63 -27.28
C PHE A 63 11.36 5.98 -26.74
N PRO A 64 11.46 6.94 -25.79
CA PRO A 64 12.73 7.40 -25.23
C PRO A 64 13.33 6.42 -24.21
N TYR A 65 12.70 5.26 -24.02
CA TYR A 65 13.11 4.24 -23.05
C TYR A 65 12.75 2.83 -23.50
N SER A 66 13.46 1.86 -22.94
CA SER A 66 13.19 0.42 -23.05
C SER A 66 13.41 -0.27 -21.71
N PHE A 67 12.74 -1.40 -21.49
CA PHE A 67 12.86 -2.21 -20.27
C PHE A 67 12.32 -3.63 -20.53
N GLU A 68 12.52 -4.53 -19.58
CA GLU A 68 11.89 -5.85 -19.59
C GLU A 68 10.74 -5.91 -18.59
N TYR A 69 9.68 -6.63 -18.94
CA TYR A 69 8.49 -6.84 -18.11
C TYR A 69 8.04 -8.30 -18.15
N PRO A 70 7.27 -8.79 -17.14
CA PRO A 70 6.88 -10.19 -17.06
C PRO A 70 5.98 -10.63 -18.23
N VAL A 71 6.17 -11.85 -18.71
CA VAL A 71 5.38 -12.43 -19.81
C VAL A 71 3.89 -12.62 -19.46
N TYR A 72 3.53 -12.64 -18.18
CA TYR A 72 2.15 -12.71 -17.69
C TYR A 72 1.50 -11.33 -17.51
N ALA A 73 2.21 -10.26 -17.83
CA ALA A 73 1.68 -8.90 -17.82
C ALA A 73 1.43 -8.40 -19.25
N GLN A 74 0.66 -7.33 -19.37
CA GLN A 74 0.32 -6.70 -20.64
C GLN A 74 0.70 -5.22 -20.61
N VAL A 75 1.41 -4.76 -21.63
CA VAL A 75 1.67 -3.33 -21.80
C VAL A 75 0.55 -2.72 -22.61
N VAL A 76 -0.15 -1.75 -22.01
CA VAL A 76 -1.25 -1.03 -22.63
C VAL A 76 -0.95 0.47 -22.67
N LYS A 77 -1.45 1.15 -23.71
CA LYS A 77 -1.38 2.60 -23.75
C LYS A 77 -2.30 3.16 -22.66
N ASP A 78 -1.81 4.16 -21.92
CA ASP A 78 -2.68 4.85 -20.97
C ASP A 78 -3.74 5.67 -21.72
N SER A 79 -5.00 5.25 -21.62
CA SER A 79 -6.15 5.91 -22.26
C SER A 79 -7.07 6.58 -21.26
N THR A 80 -6.81 6.46 -19.96
CA THR A 80 -7.80 6.78 -18.92
C THR A 80 -7.29 7.70 -17.83
N TYR A 81 -6.09 8.27 -17.98
CA TYR A 81 -5.56 9.14 -16.95
C TYR A 81 -6.32 10.48 -16.89
N PHE A 82 -7.35 10.52 -16.03
CA PHE A 82 -8.04 11.72 -15.56
C PHE A 82 -8.54 12.71 -16.63
N ASP A 83 -9.29 12.25 -17.64
CA ASP A 83 -9.92 13.16 -18.62
C ASP A 83 -8.98 14.22 -19.23
N GLN A 84 -7.69 14.02 -19.09
CA GLN A 84 -6.67 14.92 -19.61
C GLN A 84 -6.03 14.32 -20.83
N ASP A 85 -6.19 15.08 -21.86
CA ASP A 85 -5.55 15.00 -23.14
C ASP A 85 -4.31 14.11 -23.15
N LEU A 86 -4.38 13.10 -23.96
CA LEU A 86 -3.32 12.16 -24.34
C LEU A 86 -2.10 12.86 -24.98
N GLN A 87 -1.67 13.97 -24.40
CA GLN A 87 -0.56 14.79 -24.92
C GLN A 87 0.80 14.14 -24.74
N ASN A 88 0.87 13.04 -23.96
CA ASN A 88 2.13 12.32 -23.83
C ASN A 88 2.00 10.89 -24.38
N PRO A 89 2.50 10.65 -25.61
CA PRO A 89 2.42 9.35 -26.27
C PRO A 89 3.24 8.26 -25.54
N TYR A 90 4.10 8.66 -24.60
CA TYR A 90 5.03 7.78 -23.88
C TYR A 90 4.51 7.31 -22.54
N TRP A 91 3.24 7.65 -22.18
CA TRP A 91 2.60 7.11 -21.00
C TRP A 91 1.98 5.76 -21.32
N ILE A 92 2.35 4.77 -20.55
CA ILE A 92 1.88 3.39 -20.69
C ILE A 92 1.61 2.78 -19.32
N ASN A 93 0.85 1.68 -19.30
CA ASN A 93 0.60 0.90 -18.12
C ASN A 93 1.07 -0.53 -18.31
N ILE A 94 1.51 -1.17 -17.23
CA ILE A 94 1.73 -2.61 -17.19
C ILE A 94 0.61 -3.21 -16.36
N ASP A 95 -0.29 -3.93 -17.02
CA ASP A 95 -1.43 -4.59 -16.40
C ASP A 95 -1.09 -6.02 -16.00
N PHE A 96 -1.52 -6.40 -14.81
CA PHE A 96 -1.43 -7.75 -14.26
C PHE A 96 -2.84 -8.30 -14.01
N PRO A 97 -3.57 -8.78 -15.05
CA PRO A 97 -4.96 -9.15 -14.95
C PRO A 97 -5.25 -10.20 -13.87
N GLN A 98 -4.33 -11.16 -13.71
CA GLN A 98 -4.44 -12.22 -12.70
C GLN A 98 -4.49 -11.68 -11.26
N PHE A 99 -3.90 -10.51 -11.00
CA PHE A 99 -3.78 -9.92 -9.67
C PHE A 99 -4.67 -8.69 -9.47
N GLY A 100 -5.42 -8.26 -10.50
CA GLY A 100 -6.14 -6.98 -10.47
C GLY A 100 -5.19 -5.83 -10.12
N ALA A 101 -3.99 -5.84 -10.70
CA ALA A 101 -2.94 -4.88 -10.41
C ALA A 101 -2.45 -4.19 -11.69
N ARG A 102 -1.97 -2.96 -11.53
CA ARG A 102 -1.46 -2.13 -12.62
C ARG A 102 -0.30 -1.27 -12.15
N ILE A 103 0.75 -1.19 -12.95
CA ILE A 103 1.81 -0.19 -12.79
C ILE A 103 1.55 0.93 -13.80
N PHE A 104 1.22 2.12 -13.32
CA PHE A 104 1.17 3.33 -14.13
C PHE A 104 2.58 3.84 -14.37
N LEU A 105 2.95 4.01 -15.63
CA LEU A 105 4.27 4.49 -16.06
C LEU A 105 4.12 5.81 -16.79
N SER A 106 4.73 6.85 -16.27
CA SER A 106 4.70 8.19 -16.86
C SER A 106 6.11 8.66 -17.19
N TYR A 107 6.23 9.31 -18.34
CA TYR A 107 7.46 9.91 -18.83
C TYR A 107 7.26 11.41 -19.06
N LYS A 108 8.26 12.20 -18.69
CA LYS A 108 8.34 13.63 -18.99
C LYS A 108 9.74 14.01 -19.41
N THR A 109 9.85 14.90 -20.40
CA THR A 109 11.12 15.50 -20.77
C THR A 109 11.41 16.69 -19.86
N ILE A 110 12.58 16.74 -19.24
CA ILE A 110 13.06 17.88 -18.45
C ILE A 110 13.25 19.06 -19.41
N GLY A 111 12.77 20.25 -19.03
CA GLY A 111 12.73 21.42 -19.91
C GLY A 111 11.56 21.42 -20.91
N GLY A 112 10.89 20.27 -21.11
CA GLY A 112 9.67 20.20 -21.90
C GLY A 112 8.48 20.86 -21.22
N LYS A 113 7.33 20.89 -21.91
CA LYS A 113 6.08 21.45 -21.36
C LYS A 113 5.10 20.32 -21.02
N SER A 114 4.38 20.48 -19.91
CA SER A 114 3.26 19.62 -19.53
C SER A 114 2.06 20.46 -19.14
N ALA A 115 0.86 19.96 -19.44
CA ALA A 115 -0.37 20.52 -18.92
C ALA A 115 -0.51 20.21 -17.42
N TYR A 116 -1.03 21.16 -16.67
CA TYR A 116 -1.39 21.00 -15.26
C TYR A 116 -2.61 21.84 -14.93
N LYS A 117 -3.36 21.44 -13.91
CA LYS A 117 -4.56 22.15 -13.48
C LYS A 117 -4.23 23.14 -12.36
N VAL A 118 -4.60 24.40 -12.58
CA VAL A 118 -4.52 25.46 -11.57
C VAL A 118 -5.89 25.65 -10.96
N LYS A 119 -5.98 25.50 -9.63
CA LYS A 119 -7.21 25.81 -8.91
C LYS A 119 -7.41 27.33 -8.88
N GLN A 120 -8.58 27.76 -9.34
CA GLN A 120 -8.99 29.18 -9.34
C GLN A 120 -9.59 29.55 -7.98
N ALA A 121 -9.75 30.86 -7.73
CA ALA A 121 -10.34 31.37 -6.49
C ALA A 121 -11.80 30.93 -6.28
N ASP A 122 -12.53 30.68 -7.36
CA ASP A 122 -13.91 30.16 -7.36
C ASP A 122 -14.02 28.66 -7.14
N GLY A 123 -12.88 27.98 -6.93
CA GLY A 123 -12.81 26.52 -6.73
C GLY A 123 -12.74 25.70 -8.02
N THR A 124 -12.92 26.32 -9.20
CA THR A 124 -12.77 25.65 -10.49
C THR A 124 -11.30 25.37 -10.83
N TYR A 125 -11.06 24.51 -11.83
CA TYR A 125 -9.72 24.22 -12.32
C TYR A 125 -9.57 24.71 -13.75
N LYS A 126 -8.47 25.41 -14.02
CA LYS A 126 -8.08 25.85 -15.35
C LYS A 126 -6.82 25.12 -15.79
N ASP A 127 -6.82 24.65 -17.04
CA ASP A 127 -5.62 24.06 -17.64
C ASP A 127 -4.57 25.15 -17.91
N SER A 128 -3.34 24.83 -17.57
CA SER A 128 -2.18 25.68 -17.79
C SER A 128 -1.02 24.85 -18.28
N LEU A 129 -0.11 25.45 -19.04
CA LEU A 129 1.13 24.82 -19.51
C LEU A 129 2.29 25.31 -18.67
N GLY A 130 3.08 24.40 -18.14
CA GLY A 130 4.29 24.70 -17.39
C GLY A 130 5.50 23.94 -17.90
N THR A 131 6.66 24.50 -17.63
CA THR A 131 7.93 23.84 -17.94
C THR A 131 8.22 22.76 -16.90
N ASN A 132 8.65 21.60 -17.36
CA ASN A 132 9.07 20.49 -16.53
C ASN A 132 10.45 20.76 -15.91
N VAL A 133 10.49 21.30 -14.71
CA VAL A 133 11.71 21.55 -13.95
C VAL A 133 12.01 20.31 -13.11
N PHE A 134 13.24 19.81 -13.16
CA PHE A 134 13.66 18.56 -12.49
C PHE A 134 13.29 18.57 -10.99
N ASP A 135 13.68 19.61 -10.28
CA ASP A 135 13.41 19.70 -8.83
C ASP A 135 11.91 19.70 -8.50
N TYR A 136 11.08 20.32 -9.36
CA TYR A 136 9.63 20.29 -9.17
C TYR A 136 9.06 18.90 -9.41
N MET A 137 9.56 18.15 -10.40
CA MET A 137 9.11 16.79 -10.66
C MET A 137 9.54 15.82 -9.55
N VAL A 138 10.74 15.99 -9.00
CA VAL A 138 11.18 15.24 -7.81
C VAL A 138 10.28 15.57 -6.61
N ASN A 139 10.06 16.84 -6.32
CA ASN A 139 9.17 17.27 -5.24
C ASN A 139 7.74 16.73 -5.43
N ASP A 140 7.24 16.68 -6.65
CA ASP A 140 5.92 16.10 -6.96
C ASP A 140 5.88 14.59 -6.68
N ALA A 141 6.95 13.85 -7.01
CA ALA A 141 7.03 12.43 -6.71
C ALA A 141 6.96 12.17 -5.18
N PHE A 142 7.68 12.96 -4.38
CA PHE A 142 7.59 12.91 -2.91
C PHE A 142 6.19 13.32 -2.41
N LYS A 143 5.62 14.42 -2.90
CA LYS A 143 4.26 14.86 -2.51
C LYS A 143 3.20 13.81 -2.84
N LEU A 144 3.27 13.18 -4.03
CA LEU A 144 2.34 12.13 -4.42
C LEU A 144 2.45 10.89 -3.52
N THR A 145 3.67 10.55 -3.09
CA THR A 145 3.90 9.48 -2.13
C THR A 145 3.34 9.84 -0.75
N ASN A 146 3.59 11.06 -0.28
CA ASN A 146 3.14 11.55 1.03
C ASN A 146 1.61 11.76 1.13
N LYS A 147 0.87 11.78 0.00
CA LYS A 147 -0.61 11.72 0.05
C LYS A 147 -1.16 10.48 0.76
N ASN A 148 -0.36 9.45 0.92
CA ASN A 148 -0.72 8.26 1.68
C ASN A 148 -0.48 8.40 3.20
N GLU A 149 0.06 9.51 3.70
CA GLU A 149 0.50 9.71 5.08
C GLU A 149 -0.60 9.40 6.11
N THR A 150 -1.85 9.75 5.82
CA THR A 150 -2.98 9.52 6.72
C THR A 150 -3.36 8.05 6.91
N VAL A 151 -3.01 7.18 5.96
CA VAL A 151 -3.35 5.74 5.95
C VAL A 151 -2.11 4.85 6.01
N ALA A 152 -0.93 5.42 5.82
CA ALA A 152 0.33 4.71 5.85
C ALA A 152 0.77 4.43 7.30
N SER A 153 1.25 3.22 7.55
CA SER A 153 1.95 2.88 8.79
C SER A 153 3.44 3.26 8.73
N SER A 154 3.98 3.42 7.55
CA SER A 154 5.35 3.89 7.29
C SER A 154 5.50 4.36 5.85
N ILE A 155 6.35 5.36 5.63
CA ILE A 155 6.82 5.78 4.30
C ILE A 155 8.34 5.73 4.35
N LYS A 156 8.94 4.93 3.47
CA LYS A 156 10.41 4.79 3.35
C LYS A 156 10.80 4.99 1.91
N ASP A 157 11.85 5.75 1.70
CA ASP A 157 12.48 5.93 0.41
C ASP A 157 13.91 5.36 0.42
N SER A 158 14.39 5.00 -0.73
CA SER A 158 15.77 4.55 -0.93
C SER A 158 16.27 4.97 -2.30
N LEU A 159 17.42 5.62 -2.33
CA LEU A 159 18.16 5.89 -3.56
C LEU A 159 18.67 4.56 -4.13
N PHE A 160 18.61 4.43 -5.43
CA PHE A 160 19.22 3.31 -6.14
C PHE A 160 20.03 3.79 -7.35
N HIS A 161 21.02 2.97 -7.73
CA HIS A 161 21.79 3.14 -8.93
C HIS A 161 21.94 1.77 -9.61
N THR A 162 21.57 1.67 -10.89
CA THR A 162 21.62 0.42 -11.64
C THR A 162 22.95 0.27 -12.39
N LYS A 163 23.27 -0.94 -12.82
CA LYS A 163 24.43 -1.22 -13.66
C LYS A 163 24.38 -0.49 -15.01
N ASN A 164 23.19 -0.12 -15.48
CA ASN A 164 22.98 0.64 -16.71
C ASN A 164 23.15 2.16 -16.52
N GLY A 165 23.58 2.62 -15.34
CA GLY A 165 23.77 4.03 -15.04
C GLY A 165 22.47 4.78 -14.72
N ILE A 166 21.38 4.08 -14.47
CA ILE A 166 20.10 4.69 -14.10
C ILE A 166 20.09 5.00 -12.60
N THR A 167 19.76 6.22 -12.25
CA THR A 167 19.62 6.65 -10.86
C THR A 167 18.15 6.99 -10.57
N GLY A 168 17.68 6.69 -9.37
CA GLY A 168 16.31 6.97 -8.99
C GLY A 168 16.05 6.78 -7.51
N VAL A 169 14.80 6.98 -7.12
CA VAL A 169 14.30 6.76 -5.76
C VAL A 169 13.18 5.75 -5.81
N PHE A 170 13.23 4.79 -4.91
CA PHE A 170 12.19 3.80 -4.70
C PHE A 170 11.48 4.08 -3.37
N PHE A 171 10.15 4.20 -3.40
CA PHE A 171 9.31 4.43 -2.23
C PHE A 171 8.58 3.13 -1.84
N ARG A 172 8.59 2.85 -0.54
CA ARG A 172 7.83 1.77 0.08
C ARG A 172 6.87 2.36 1.10
N VAL A 173 5.59 2.24 0.82
CA VAL A 173 4.52 2.73 1.69
C VAL A 173 3.87 1.53 2.37
N GLY A 174 3.99 1.44 3.67
CA GLY A 174 3.34 0.42 4.49
C GLY A 174 1.94 0.85 4.92
N GLY A 175 1.15 -0.10 5.40
CA GLY A 175 -0.24 0.14 5.78
C GLY A 175 -1.21 0.04 4.61
N ASN A 176 -2.44 0.55 4.80
CA ASN A 176 -3.51 0.43 3.82
C ASN A 176 -3.44 1.54 2.76
N ALA A 177 -2.26 1.75 2.19
CA ALA A 177 -2.03 2.74 1.15
C ALA A 177 -2.48 2.23 -0.22
N ALA A 178 -3.06 3.11 -1.03
CA ALA A 178 -3.48 2.79 -2.40
C ALA A 178 -2.28 2.41 -3.30
N THR A 179 -1.10 3.00 -3.04
CA THR A 179 0.14 2.74 -3.77
C THR A 179 1.25 2.35 -2.81
N ALA A 180 1.42 1.04 -2.61
CA ALA A 180 2.46 0.54 -1.71
C ALA A 180 3.88 0.65 -2.29
N LYS A 181 4.01 0.68 -3.61
CA LYS A 181 5.30 0.73 -4.34
C LYS A 181 5.25 1.82 -5.39
N GLN A 182 6.20 2.74 -5.32
CA GLN A 182 6.38 3.80 -6.31
C GLN A 182 7.88 3.99 -6.55
N PHE A 183 8.23 4.53 -7.70
CA PHE A 183 9.61 4.88 -8.01
C PHE A 183 9.65 6.01 -9.03
N PHE A 184 10.76 6.71 -9.07
CA PHE A 184 11.12 7.51 -10.23
C PHE A 184 12.59 7.29 -10.60
N MET A 185 12.89 7.54 -11.86
CA MET A 185 14.23 7.46 -12.45
C MET A 185 14.48 8.67 -13.33
N SER A 186 15.71 9.14 -13.37
CA SER A 186 16.10 10.28 -14.21
C SER A 186 17.58 10.24 -14.56
N ASP A 187 17.94 10.85 -15.66
CA ASP A 187 19.32 11.23 -16.00
C ASP A 187 19.64 12.66 -15.54
N THR A 188 18.70 13.33 -14.82
CA THR A 188 18.78 14.69 -14.30
C THR A 188 18.86 15.82 -15.35
N THR A 189 19.04 15.48 -16.62
CA THR A 189 19.25 16.44 -17.70
C THR A 189 18.12 16.49 -18.72
N LYS A 190 17.64 15.32 -19.16
CA LYS A 190 16.66 15.21 -20.25
C LYS A 190 15.42 14.42 -19.85
N ASN A 191 15.59 13.33 -19.11
CA ASN A 191 14.58 12.30 -18.96
C ASN A 191 14.13 12.14 -17.50
N PHE A 192 12.82 12.08 -17.31
CA PHE A 192 12.19 11.75 -16.00
C PHE A 192 11.10 10.71 -16.22
N PHE A 193 11.22 9.59 -15.53
CA PHE A 193 10.29 8.47 -15.61
C PHE A 193 9.79 8.08 -14.21
N ARG A 194 8.50 7.86 -14.06
CA ARG A 194 7.88 7.51 -12.78
C ARG A 194 6.97 6.30 -12.96
N GLY A 195 7.02 5.38 -11.98
CA GLY A 195 6.13 4.23 -11.88
C GLY A 195 5.42 4.18 -10.52
N ALA A 196 4.17 3.71 -10.53
CA ALA A 196 3.38 3.51 -9.31
C ALA A 196 2.47 2.28 -9.47
N LEU A 197 2.57 1.35 -8.52
CA LEU A 197 1.75 0.13 -8.47
C LEU A 197 0.45 0.40 -7.74
N TYR A 198 -0.68 0.09 -8.39
CA TYR A 198 -2.03 0.13 -7.85
C TYR A 198 -2.71 -1.23 -7.95
N PHE A 199 -3.73 -1.43 -7.11
CA PHE A 199 -4.62 -2.58 -7.15
C PHE A 199 -6.07 -2.12 -7.33
N ASP A 200 -6.86 -2.88 -8.08
CA ASP A 200 -8.28 -2.59 -8.36
C ASP A 200 -9.20 -2.99 -7.20
N VAL A 201 -8.67 -3.00 -5.97
CA VAL A 201 -9.39 -3.37 -4.75
C VAL A 201 -9.12 -2.38 -3.64
N THR A 202 -10.00 -2.35 -2.65
CA THR A 202 -9.76 -1.53 -1.43
C THR A 202 -8.44 -1.93 -0.78
N PRO A 203 -7.56 -0.98 -0.48
CA PRO A 203 -6.26 -1.25 0.10
C PRO A 203 -6.37 -2.01 1.42
N ASN A 204 -5.74 -3.18 1.49
CA ASN A 204 -5.58 -4.00 2.68
C ASN A 204 -4.16 -4.57 2.69
N ALA A 205 -3.31 -4.02 3.55
CA ALA A 205 -1.88 -4.36 3.58
C ALA A 205 -1.64 -5.85 3.79
N ASP A 206 -2.37 -6.47 4.72
CA ASP A 206 -2.18 -7.88 5.06
C ASP A 206 -2.51 -8.81 3.87
N SER A 207 -3.64 -8.55 3.20
CA SER A 207 -4.12 -9.39 2.10
C SER A 207 -3.32 -9.18 0.82
N LEU A 208 -2.88 -7.94 0.55
CA LEU A 208 -2.14 -7.58 -0.66
C LEU A 208 -0.64 -7.86 -0.56
N LYS A 209 -0.11 -8.02 0.66
CA LYS A 209 1.33 -8.21 0.87
C LYS A 209 1.95 -9.32 0.03
N PRO A 210 1.38 -10.53 -0.09
CA PRO A 210 1.99 -11.59 -0.91
C PRO A 210 2.14 -11.19 -2.38
N VAL A 211 1.11 -10.53 -2.96
CA VAL A 211 1.15 -10.05 -4.35
C VAL A 211 2.11 -8.87 -4.50
N GLN A 212 2.11 -7.94 -3.54
CA GLN A 212 3.06 -6.82 -3.54
C GLN A 212 4.52 -7.30 -3.49
N ASP A 213 4.83 -8.31 -2.67
CA ASP A 213 6.17 -8.88 -2.55
C ASP A 213 6.54 -9.68 -3.82
N PHE A 214 5.57 -10.32 -4.46
CA PHE A 214 5.77 -10.98 -5.74
C PHE A 214 6.09 -9.97 -6.84
N LEU A 215 5.25 -8.94 -7.01
CA LEU A 215 5.42 -7.91 -8.05
C LEU A 215 6.61 -6.98 -7.77
N GLN A 216 7.08 -6.86 -6.52
CA GLN A 216 8.28 -6.11 -6.20
C GLN A 216 9.49 -6.61 -7.00
N LYS A 217 9.65 -7.93 -7.15
CA LYS A 217 10.75 -8.51 -7.91
C LYS A 217 10.66 -8.16 -9.40
N ASP A 218 9.46 -8.04 -9.93
CA ASP A 218 9.24 -7.66 -11.32
C ASP A 218 9.51 -6.18 -11.55
N ILE A 219 9.16 -5.32 -10.58
CA ILE A 219 9.54 -3.90 -10.59
C ILE A 219 11.07 -3.75 -10.50
N ASP A 220 11.72 -4.52 -9.61
CA ASP A 220 13.18 -4.50 -9.49
C ASP A 220 13.86 -4.95 -10.80
N HIS A 221 13.28 -5.96 -11.49
CA HIS A 221 13.77 -6.40 -12.80
C HIS A 221 13.60 -5.31 -13.86
N LEU A 222 12.41 -4.69 -13.92
CA LEU A 222 12.14 -3.55 -14.81
C LEU A 222 13.19 -2.45 -14.61
N ILE A 223 13.42 -2.03 -13.37
CA ILE A 223 14.39 -0.98 -13.03
C ILE A 223 15.81 -1.38 -13.46
N ASN A 224 16.22 -2.63 -13.21
CA ASN A 224 17.57 -3.11 -13.53
C ASN A 224 17.82 -3.29 -15.03
N THR A 225 16.78 -3.52 -15.82
CA THR A 225 16.86 -3.67 -17.28
C THR A 225 16.57 -2.38 -18.03
N PHE A 226 16.10 -1.35 -17.33
CA PHE A 226 15.74 -0.06 -17.91
C PHE A 226 16.92 0.62 -18.61
N LYS A 227 16.65 1.23 -19.76
CA LYS A 227 17.61 2.01 -20.54
C LYS A 227 16.92 3.21 -21.17
N TRP A 228 17.61 4.34 -21.21
CA TRP A 228 17.23 5.43 -22.11
C TRP A 228 17.64 5.07 -23.53
N THR A 229 16.76 5.26 -24.49
CA THR A 229 17.02 4.98 -25.91
C THR A 229 17.42 6.24 -26.68
N ASP A 230 17.03 7.40 -26.16
CA ASP A 230 17.46 8.71 -26.68
C ASP A 230 18.84 9.05 -26.12
N LYS A 231 19.81 9.16 -27.00
CA LYS A 231 21.12 9.74 -26.69
C LYS A 231 21.13 11.24 -26.94
#